data_d563b7a7aab3a2d839a56b153477a96c
#
_entry.id   d563b7a7aab3a2d839a56b153477a96c
#
_cell.length_a   1.000
_cell.length_b   1.000
_cell.length_c   1.000
_cell.angle_alpha   90.00
_cell.angle_beta   90.00
_cell.angle_gamma   90.00
#
_symmetry.space_group_name_H-M   'P 1'
#
loop_
_entity.id
_entity.type
_entity.pdbx_description
1 polymer ?
#
loop_
_entity_poly.entity_id
_entity_poly.type
_entity_poly.pdbx_seq_one_letter_code
_entity_poly.pdbx_strand_id
1 'polypeptide(L)' 'MKASLLNKLDALQDRFEELTALLGDAEVISNQNHFRAYSKEYAEVEPVVSAYRQLRKVQGDL' A
#
# COMPACT_ATOMS: atom_id res chain seq x y z
N MET A 1 17.45 -5.93 -13.24
CA MET A 1 17.49 -6.84 -12.16
C MET A 1 17.16 -6.24 -10.84
N LYS A 2 18.10 -5.56 -10.21
CA LYS A 2 17.77 -4.87 -8.95
C LYS A 2 16.68 -3.85 -9.15
N ALA A 3 16.71 -3.18 -10.29
CA ALA A 3 15.69 -2.18 -10.59
C ALA A 3 14.29 -2.78 -10.65
N SER A 4 14.16 -4.01 -11.16
CA SER A 4 12.87 -4.67 -11.23
C SER A 4 12.29 -4.91 -9.85
N LEU A 5 13.13 -5.34 -8.92
CA LEU A 5 12.69 -5.60 -7.55
C LEU A 5 12.26 -4.32 -6.87
N LEU A 6 13.06 -3.26 -7.02
CA LEU A 6 12.72 -1.96 -6.46
C LEU A 6 11.44 -1.40 -7.06
N ASN A 7 11.24 -1.60 -8.36
CA ASN A 7 10.01 -1.15 -9.01
C ASN A 7 8.77 -1.83 -8.46
N LYS A 8 8.89 -3.11 -8.12
CA LYS A 8 7.76 -3.83 -7.53
C LYS A 8 7.41 -3.26 -6.16
N LEU A 9 8.42 -2.98 -5.36
CA LEU A 9 8.19 -2.41 -4.03
C LEU A 9 7.62 -1.00 -4.12
N ASP A 10 8.12 -0.21 -5.06
CA ASP A 10 7.58 1.13 -5.28
C ASP A 10 6.14 1.06 -5.76
N ALA A 11 5.83 0.11 -6.64
CA ALA A 11 4.47 -0.06 -7.13
C ALA A 11 3.53 -0.45 -5.99
N LEU A 12 3.99 -1.29 -5.07
CA LEU A 12 3.19 -1.65 -3.91
C LEU A 12 2.93 -0.46 -3.01
N GLN A 13 3.94 0.38 -2.79
CA GLN A 13 3.78 1.58 -2.00
C GLN A 13 2.80 2.54 -2.65
N ASP A 14 2.93 2.73 -3.96
CA ASP A 14 2.01 3.58 -4.71
C ASP A 14 0.59 3.05 -4.60
N ARG A 15 0.42 1.74 -4.73
CA ARG A 15 -0.90 1.13 -4.61
C ARG A 15 -1.45 1.31 -3.20
N PHE A 16 -0.60 1.17 -2.19
CA PHE A 16 -1.00 1.34 -0.81
C PHE A 16 -1.50 2.77 -0.57
N GLU A 17 -0.79 3.76 -1.07
CA GLU A 17 -1.21 5.15 -0.94
C GLU A 17 -2.51 5.39 -1.68
N GLU A 18 -2.67 4.80 -2.86
CA GLU A 18 -3.90 4.92 -3.62
C GLU A 18 -5.07 4.32 -2.85
N LEU A 19 -4.86 3.13 -2.25
CA LEU A 19 -5.90 2.50 -1.45
C LEU A 19 -6.27 3.33 -0.25
N THR A 20 -5.28 3.95 0.39
CA THR A 20 -5.53 4.83 1.52
C THR A 20 -6.44 5.99 1.10
N ALA A 21 -6.15 6.59 -0.04
CA ALA A 21 -6.96 7.68 -0.57
C ALA A 21 -8.36 7.20 -0.94
N LEU A 22 -8.46 6.03 -1.56
CA LEU A 22 -9.75 5.47 -1.96
C LEU A 22 -10.62 5.16 -0.75
N LEU A 23 -10.02 4.65 0.32
CA LEU A 23 -10.77 4.32 1.52
C LEU A 23 -11.27 5.57 2.25
N GLY A 24 -10.70 6.73 1.93
CA GLY A 24 -11.18 7.99 2.46
C GLY A 24 -12.12 8.73 1.51
N ASP A 25 -12.37 8.17 0.34
CA ASP A 25 -13.22 8.81 -0.68
C ASP A 25 -14.69 8.53 -0.37
N ALA A 26 -15.49 9.59 -0.30
CA ALA A 26 -16.90 9.44 0.02
C ALA A 26 -17.64 8.56 -0.97
N GLU A 27 -17.27 8.62 -2.24
CA GLU A 27 -17.92 7.78 -3.26
C GLU A 27 -17.63 6.31 -3.01
N VAL A 28 -16.40 5.99 -2.64
CA VAL A 28 -16.01 4.61 -2.34
C VAL A 28 -16.71 4.16 -1.06
N ILE A 29 -16.75 5.01 -0.04
CA ILE A 29 -17.38 4.67 1.23
C ILE A 29 -18.85 4.38 1.05
N SER A 30 -19.53 5.12 0.17
CA SER A 30 -20.95 4.87 -0.07
C SER A 30 -21.20 3.66 -0.95
N ASN A 31 -20.19 3.12 -1.61
CA ASN A 31 -20.31 1.90 -2.38
C ASN A 31 -19.69 0.74 -1.61
N GLN A 32 -20.54 -0.04 -0.94
CA GLN A 32 -20.09 -1.13 -0.07
C GLN A 32 -19.20 -2.13 -0.78
N ASN A 33 -19.53 -2.44 -2.03
CA ASN A 33 -18.74 -3.43 -2.78
C ASN A 33 -17.31 -2.92 -3.00
N HIS A 34 -17.17 -1.67 -3.43
CA HIS A 34 -15.86 -1.11 -3.65
C HIS A 34 -15.10 -0.93 -2.33
N PHE A 35 -15.79 -0.45 -1.31
CA PHE A 35 -15.16 -0.25 -0.01
C PHE A 35 -14.61 -1.57 0.54
N ARG A 36 -15.40 -2.63 0.43
CA ARG A 36 -14.98 -3.94 0.92
C ARG A 36 -13.79 -4.47 0.13
N ALA A 37 -13.82 -4.34 -1.19
CA ALA A 37 -12.74 -4.81 -2.04
C ALA A 37 -11.43 -4.07 -1.74
N TYR A 38 -11.51 -2.76 -1.61
CA TYR A 38 -10.32 -1.94 -1.33
C TYR A 38 -9.80 -2.19 0.08
N SER A 39 -10.70 -2.36 1.06
CA SER A 39 -10.29 -2.68 2.43
C SER A 39 -9.55 -3.99 2.50
N LYS A 40 -10.02 -4.98 1.75
CA LYS A 40 -9.37 -6.29 1.72
C LYS A 40 -7.99 -6.18 1.11
N GLU A 41 -7.87 -5.48 -0.01
CA GLU A 41 -6.59 -5.29 -0.66
C GLU A 41 -5.64 -4.51 0.25
N TYR A 42 -6.14 -3.48 0.90
CA TYR A 42 -5.35 -2.69 1.85
C TYR A 42 -4.77 -3.59 2.94
N ALA A 43 -5.60 -4.45 3.52
CA ALA A 43 -5.17 -5.35 4.59
C ALA A 43 -4.12 -6.35 4.10
N GLU A 44 -4.18 -6.73 2.82
CA GLU A 44 -3.20 -7.64 2.26
C GLU A 44 -1.86 -6.95 1.96
N VAL A 45 -1.92 -5.70 1.54
CA VAL A 45 -0.72 -4.95 1.15
C VAL A 45 -0.03 -4.34 2.37
N GLU A 46 -0.79 -3.97 3.38
CA GLU A 46 -0.26 -3.26 4.54
C GLU A 46 0.94 -3.95 5.19
N PRO A 47 0.88 -5.25 5.51
CA PRO A 47 2.04 -5.88 6.17
C PRO A 47 3.29 -5.85 5.30
N VAL A 48 3.14 -5.96 4.01
CA VAL A 48 4.28 -5.92 3.10
C VAL A 48 4.90 -4.52 3.08
N VAL A 49 4.06 -3.50 2.97
CA VAL A 49 4.53 -2.11 2.94
C VAL A 49 5.14 -1.74 4.28
N SER A 50 4.53 -2.18 5.36
CA SER A 50 5.03 -1.89 6.71
C SER A 50 6.41 -2.50 6.91
N ALA A 51 6.59 -3.75 6.49
CA ALA A 51 7.89 -4.42 6.60
C ALA A 51 8.95 -3.70 5.77
N TYR A 52 8.58 -3.28 4.57
CA TYR A 52 9.51 -2.56 3.70
C TYR A 52 9.93 -1.23 4.32
N ARG A 53 8.98 -0.51 4.90
CA ARG A 53 9.27 0.77 5.54
C ARG A 53 10.20 0.59 6.74
N GLN A 54 9.97 -0.44 7.52
CA GLN A 54 10.84 -0.73 8.66
C GLN A 54 12.26 -1.04 8.22
N LEU A 55 12.39 -1.82 7.16
CA LEU A 55 13.70 -2.15 6.63
C LEU A 55 14.43 -0.90 6.17
N ARG A 56 13.75 -0.02 5.47
CA ARG A 56 14.34 1.23 4.99
C ARG A 56 14.73 2.14 6.15
N LYS A 57 13.90 2.17 7.18
CA LYS A 57 14.17 3.02 8.33
C LYS A 57 15.44 2.58 9.04
N VAL A 58 15.61 1.28 9.22
CA VAL A 58 16.82 0.76 9.86
C VAL A 58 18.05 1.13 9.06
N GLN A 59 17.97 0.99 7.75
CA GLN A 59 19.10 1.35 6.88
C GLN A 59 19.36 2.85 6.92
N GLY A 60 18.32 3.63 7.00
CA GLY A 60 18.44 5.08 7.02
C GLY A 60 19.07 5.63 8.28
N ASP A 61 18.94 4.93 9.38
CA ASP A 61 19.48 5.36 10.66
C ASP A 61 21.00 5.25 10.73
N LEU A 62 21.57 4.52 9.84
CA LEU A 62 23.01 4.39 9.79
C LEU A 62 23.63 5.56 9.06
#